data_7774d64f642c91ad71709de39bea87c4
#
_entry.id   7774d64f642c91ad71709de39bea87c4
#
_cell.length_a   1.000
_cell.length_b   1.000
_cell.length_c   1.000
_cell.angle_alpha   90.00
_cell.angle_beta   90.00
_cell.angle_gamma   90.00
#
_symmetry.space_group_name_H-M   'P 1'
#
loop_
_entity.id
_entity.type
_entity.pdbx_description
1 polymer ?
#
loop_
_entity_poly.entity_id
_entity_poly.type
_entity_poly.pdbx_seq_one_letter_code
_entity_poly.pdbx_strand_id
1 'polypeptide(L)'
;AFQVKDWNGDFSPWKLPAAFGDDDFKGNGPKTLQWLMNDLIPKLKADYGVDREIYLIGYSLAGLFALWTAYETDIFSAIASCSGSLWFEQWDEYVLHHQIKHESNIYLSLGGKEEKTKNPVMARVGDRTRTQERILRNDPKVKQTTLEFNSGGHFADAQKRLVKSVKWLLECT
;
A
#
# COMPACT_ATOMS: atom_id res chain seq x y z
N ALA A 1 9.35 -11.10 5.79
CA ALA A 1 9.27 -9.64 5.72
C ALA A 1 10.58 -9.08 5.18
N PHE A 2 10.56 -7.93 4.53
CA PHE A 2 11.77 -7.20 4.12
C PHE A 2 11.79 -5.81 4.75
N GLN A 3 12.95 -5.21 4.78
CA GLN A 3 13.21 -3.91 5.37
C GLN A 3 14.04 -3.07 4.38
N VAL A 4 13.76 -1.78 4.30
CA VAL A 4 14.53 -0.83 3.47
C VAL A 4 15.43 0.03 4.35
N LYS A 5 16.44 0.65 3.74
CA LYS A 5 17.38 1.52 4.46
C LYS A 5 16.87 2.95 4.60
N ASP A 6 16.20 3.44 3.58
CA ASP A 6 15.64 4.79 3.51
C ASP A 6 14.13 4.70 3.37
N TRP A 7 13.42 4.82 4.51
CA TRP A 7 11.97 4.67 4.55
C TRP A 7 11.24 5.63 3.60
N ASN A 8 11.57 6.93 3.68
CA ASN A 8 10.93 7.94 2.86
C ASN A 8 11.32 7.86 1.39
N GLY A 9 12.58 7.49 1.13
CA GLY A 9 13.08 7.33 -0.23
C GLY A 9 12.55 6.07 -0.91
N ASP A 10 12.72 4.92 -0.27
CA ASP A 10 12.55 3.62 -0.90
C ASP A 10 11.08 3.18 -1.06
N PHE A 11 10.16 3.75 -0.26
CA PHE A 11 8.73 3.46 -0.39
C PHE A 11 7.92 4.57 -1.08
N SER A 12 8.53 5.71 -1.43
CA SER A 12 7.81 6.75 -2.17
C SER A 12 7.77 6.44 -3.67
N PRO A 13 6.57 6.49 -4.30
CA PRO A 13 6.42 6.25 -5.74
C PRO A 13 7.16 7.28 -6.61
N TRP A 14 7.19 8.54 -6.18
CA TRP A 14 7.87 9.66 -6.83
C TRP A 14 8.43 10.64 -5.81
N LYS A 15 9.21 11.60 -6.32
CA LYS A 15 9.85 12.64 -5.47
C LYS A 15 8.83 13.65 -5.01
N LEU A 16 8.86 13.97 -3.72
CA LEU A 16 8.13 15.07 -3.10
C LEU A 16 8.97 15.68 -1.97
N PRO A 17 8.79 16.97 -1.66
CA PRO A 17 9.32 17.54 -0.44
C PRO A 17 8.71 16.88 0.80
N ALA A 18 9.41 16.99 1.92
CA ALA A 18 8.95 16.47 3.20
C ALA A 18 7.57 17.01 3.58
N ALA A 19 6.62 16.12 3.88
CA ALA A 19 5.31 16.49 4.42
C ALA A 19 5.34 16.67 5.94
N PHE A 20 6.37 16.13 6.59
CA PHE A 20 6.67 16.24 8.03
C PHE A 20 8.16 15.91 8.24
N GLY A 21 8.76 16.50 9.30
CA GLY A 21 10.21 16.38 9.51
C GLY A 21 11.00 17.07 8.39
N ASP A 22 12.25 16.67 8.23
CA ASP A 22 13.22 17.32 7.32
C ASP A 22 13.61 16.42 6.12
N ASP A 23 13.15 15.17 6.08
CA ASP A 23 13.54 14.18 5.07
C ASP A 23 12.54 14.15 3.90
N ASP A 24 13.03 14.51 2.72
CA ASP A 24 12.27 14.44 1.47
C ASP A 24 11.96 13.00 1.06
N PHE A 25 10.89 12.87 0.28
CA PHE A 25 10.56 11.63 -0.44
C PHE A 25 11.36 11.56 -1.74
N LYS A 26 12.26 10.57 -1.86
CA LYS A 26 13.22 10.51 -2.97
C LYS A 26 12.67 9.83 -4.23
N GLY A 27 11.52 9.17 -4.15
CA GLY A 27 10.89 8.49 -5.29
C GLY A 27 11.67 7.26 -5.75
N ASN A 28 12.24 6.50 -4.84
CA ASN A 28 12.95 5.26 -5.15
C ASN A 28 12.03 4.03 -5.19
N GLY A 29 10.73 4.19 -4.97
CA GLY A 29 9.75 3.09 -5.04
C GLY A 29 9.90 2.22 -6.28
N PRO A 30 10.09 2.79 -7.51
CA PRO A 30 10.35 1.99 -8.71
C PRO A 30 11.59 1.09 -8.60
N LYS A 31 12.65 1.55 -7.96
CA LYS A 31 13.86 0.72 -7.72
C LYS A 31 13.60 -0.39 -6.71
N THR A 32 12.86 -0.08 -5.65
CA THR A 32 12.45 -1.08 -4.66
C THR A 32 11.57 -2.16 -5.29
N LEU A 33 10.61 -1.77 -6.14
CA LEU A 33 9.79 -2.72 -6.88
C LEU A 33 10.65 -3.59 -7.82
N GLN A 34 11.57 -2.98 -8.57
CA GLN A 34 12.47 -3.70 -9.46
C GLN A 34 13.31 -4.73 -8.69
N TRP A 35 13.85 -4.36 -7.53
CA TRP A 35 14.59 -5.29 -6.65
C TRP A 35 13.68 -6.41 -6.13
N LEU A 36 12.44 -6.13 -5.73
CA LEU A 36 11.48 -7.17 -5.34
C LEU A 36 11.27 -8.17 -6.47
N MET A 37 11.06 -7.70 -7.70
CA MET A 37 10.74 -8.54 -8.86
C MET A 37 11.94 -9.36 -9.35
N ASN A 38 13.13 -8.76 -9.37
CA ASN A 38 14.30 -9.35 -10.02
C ASN A 38 15.21 -10.13 -9.06
N ASP A 39 15.17 -9.82 -7.77
CA ASP A 39 16.10 -10.39 -6.78
C ASP A 39 15.36 -11.13 -5.67
N LEU A 40 14.52 -10.43 -4.88
CA LEU A 40 13.95 -11.01 -3.67
C LEU A 40 12.95 -12.12 -3.97
N ILE A 41 11.98 -11.89 -4.85
CA ILE A 41 10.93 -12.86 -5.15
C ILE A 41 11.50 -14.11 -5.82
N PRO A 42 12.37 -14.02 -6.85
CA PRO A 42 13.01 -15.20 -7.43
C PRO A 42 13.82 -16.00 -6.41
N LYS A 43 14.55 -15.30 -5.52
CA LYS A 43 15.28 -15.95 -4.44
C LYS A 43 14.36 -16.72 -3.49
N LEU A 44 13.25 -16.10 -3.05
CA LEU A 44 12.29 -16.76 -2.16
C LEU A 44 11.65 -17.97 -2.83
N LYS A 45 11.30 -17.87 -4.12
CA LYS A 45 10.77 -19.02 -4.88
C LYS A 45 11.78 -20.16 -4.94
N ALA A 46 13.05 -19.87 -5.18
CA ALA A 46 14.11 -20.87 -5.22
C ALA A 46 14.38 -21.49 -3.84
N ASP A 47 14.50 -20.67 -2.80
CA ASP A 47 14.86 -21.11 -1.44
C ASP A 47 13.75 -21.99 -0.81
N TYR A 48 12.49 -21.70 -1.10
CA TYR A 48 11.35 -22.42 -0.52
C TYR A 48 10.64 -23.39 -1.46
N GLY A 49 11.08 -23.48 -2.72
CA GLY A 49 10.49 -24.38 -3.73
C GLY A 49 9.01 -24.09 -4.00
N VAL A 50 8.60 -22.82 -3.87
CA VAL A 50 7.18 -22.44 -3.98
C VAL A 50 6.93 -21.69 -5.28
N ASP A 51 6.01 -22.21 -6.08
CA ASP A 51 5.43 -21.51 -7.22
C ASP A 51 3.96 -21.17 -6.90
N ARG A 52 3.79 -20.21 -6.03
CA ARG A 52 2.48 -19.80 -5.49
C ARG A 52 2.24 -18.31 -5.73
N GLU A 53 1.01 -17.92 -5.55
CA GLU A 53 0.59 -16.53 -5.54
C GLU A 53 1.37 -15.72 -4.50
N ILE A 54 1.64 -14.46 -4.84
CA ILE A 54 2.43 -13.55 -4.00
C ILE A 54 1.54 -12.43 -3.52
N TYR A 55 1.52 -12.24 -2.22
CA TYR A 55 0.79 -11.16 -1.57
C TYR A 55 1.75 -10.12 -1.03
N LEU A 56 1.40 -8.84 -1.17
CA LEU A 56 2.19 -7.73 -0.63
C LEU A 56 1.38 -6.95 0.39
N ILE A 57 1.93 -6.83 1.58
CA ILE A 57 1.29 -6.14 2.71
C ILE A 57 2.22 -5.03 3.20
N GLY A 58 1.70 -3.82 3.30
CA GLY A 58 2.43 -2.69 3.83
C GLY A 58 1.64 -1.86 4.83
N TYR A 59 2.36 -1.13 5.68
CA TYR A 59 1.81 -0.21 6.66
C TYR A 59 2.33 1.21 6.40
N SER A 60 1.48 2.22 6.55
CA SER A 60 1.88 3.63 6.37
C SER A 60 2.40 3.89 4.95
N LEU A 61 3.61 4.43 4.79
CA LEU A 61 4.22 4.65 3.47
C LEU A 61 4.45 3.34 2.72
N ALA A 62 4.81 2.26 3.43
CA ALA A 62 4.87 0.92 2.80
C ALA A 62 3.48 0.42 2.38
N GLY A 63 2.39 0.90 3.03
CA GLY A 63 1.01 0.64 2.59
C GLY A 63 0.66 1.38 1.29
N LEU A 64 1.12 2.63 1.14
CA LEU A 64 1.04 3.35 -0.13
C LEU A 64 1.83 2.63 -1.21
N PHE A 65 3.07 2.25 -0.93
CA PHE A 65 3.92 1.49 -1.84
C PHE A 65 3.25 0.19 -2.29
N ALA A 66 2.75 -0.60 -1.35
CA ALA A 66 2.06 -1.85 -1.69
C ALA A 66 0.88 -1.62 -2.64
N LEU A 67 0.05 -0.63 -2.36
CA LEU A 67 -1.08 -0.29 -3.24
C LEU A 67 -0.62 0.24 -4.60
N TRP A 68 0.42 1.07 -4.63
CA TRP A 68 1.01 1.58 -5.86
C TRP A 68 1.52 0.46 -6.78
N THR A 69 2.11 -0.60 -6.20
CA THR A 69 2.59 -1.74 -7.00
C THR A 69 1.48 -2.44 -7.79
N ALA A 70 0.22 -2.41 -7.34
CA ALA A 70 -0.91 -2.95 -8.09
C ALA A 70 -1.14 -2.26 -9.44
N TYR A 71 -0.77 -0.98 -9.52
CA TYR A 71 -0.85 -0.19 -10.75
C TYR A 71 0.39 -0.34 -11.64
N GLU A 72 1.51 -0.88 -11.13
CA GLU A 72 2.78 -0.96 -11.84
C GLU A 72 3.12 -2.36 -12.36
N THR A 73 2.66 -3.42 -11.67
CA THR A 73 3.04 -4.80 -11.97
C THR A 73 1.88 -5.76 -11.81
N ASP A 74 1.96 -6.92 -12.44
CA ASP A 74 1.02 -8.02 -12.38
C ASP A 74 1.45 -9.16 -11.43
N ILE A 75 2.55 -8.97 -10.69
CA ILE A 75 3.16 -10.05 -9.91
C ILE A 75 2.41 -10.36 -8.60
N PHE A 76 1.61 -9.41 -8.08
CA PHE A 76 0.91 -9.56 -6.80
C PHE A 76 -0.58 -9.84 -7.03
N SER A 77 -1.04 -11.02 -6.62
CA SER A 77 -2.45 -11.42 -6.70
C SER A 77 -3.31 -10.88 -5.55
N ALA A 78 -2.67 -10.45 -4.46
CA ALA A 78 -3.37 -9.79 -3.37
C ALA A 78 -2.50 -8.74 -2.67
N ILE A 79 -3.11 -7.63 -2.25
CA ILE A 79 -2.43 -6.48 -1.68
C ILE A 79 -3.18 -5.98 -0.46
N ALA A 80 -2.43 -5.62 0.59
CA ALA A 80 -2.98 -4.91 1.73
C ALA A 80 -2.25 -3.60 2.00
N SER A 81 -3.01 -2.50 1.98
CA SER A 81 -2.59 -1.17 2.36
C SER A 81 -3.16 -0.85 3.74
N CYS A 82 -2.39 -1.11 4.78
CA CYS A 82 -2.78 -0.86 6.16
C CYS A 82 -2.37 0.56 6.57
N SER A 83 -3.35 1.39 6.91
CA SER A 83 -3.11 2.81 7.23
C SER A 83 -2.20 3.49 6.19
N GLY A 84 -2.42 3.15 4.91
CA GLY A 84 -1.60 3.63 3.80
C GLY A 84 -1.57 5.15 3.72
N SER A 85 -0.40 5.71 3.43
CA SER A 85 -0.17 7.15 3.35
C SER A 85 -0.81 7.77 2.10
N LEU A 86 -2.11 7.52 1.87
CA LEU A 86 -2.82 7.99 0.68
C LEU A 86 -3.01 9.51 0.64
N TRP A 87 -2.59 10.21 1.68
CA TRP A 87 -2.42 11.68 1.69
C TRP A 87 -1.26 12.14 0.79
N PHE A 88 -0.43 11.23 0.27
CA PHE A 88 0.71 11.51 -0.59
C PHE A 88 0.27 12.34 -1.80
N GLU A 89 0.95 13.46 -2.06
CA GLU A 89 0.52 14.38 -3.12
C GLU A 89 0.57 13.73 -4.50
N GLN A 90 -0.29 14.17 -5.41
CA GLN A 90 -0.51 13.62 -6.75
C GLN A 90 -1.10 12.20 -6.79
N TRP A 91 -1.36 11.55 -5.63
CA TRP A 91 -1.95 10.22 -5.59
C TRP A 91 -3.33 10.17 -6.26
N ASP A 92 -4.17 11.17 -6.00
CA ASP A 92 -5.52 11.25 -6.58
C ASP A 92 -5.47 11.34 -8.12
N GLU A 93 -4.55 12.16 -8.64
CA GLU A 93 -4.34 12.31 -10.07
C GLU A 93 -3.77 11.03 -10.70
N TYR A 94 -2.79 10.42 -10.03
CA TYR A 94 -2.17 9.18 -10.47
C TYR A 94 -3.22 8.07 -10.68
N VAL A 95 -4.07 7.81 -9.68
CA VAL A 95 -5.04 6.70 -9.76
C VAL A 95 -6.17 6.93 -10.76
N LEU A 96 -6.45 8.18 -11.14
CA LEU A 96 -7.41 8.51 -12.20
C LEU A 96 -6.89 8.17 -13.60
N HIS A 97 -5.58 8.13 -13.79
CA HIS A 97 -4.94 7.87 -15.08
C HIS A 97 -4.31 6.48 -15.21
N HIS A 98 -4.37 5.67 -14.15
CA HIS A 98 -3.80 4.33 -14.13
C HIS A 98 -4.85 3.30 -13.73
N GLN A 99 -4.71 2.08 -14.24
CA GLN A 99 -5.57 0.93 -13.91
C GLN A 99 -4.75 -0.16 -13.24
N ILE A 100 -5.39 -0.96 -12.40
CA ILE A 100 -4.80 -2.16 -11.81
C ILE A 100 -4.28 -3.09 -12.92
N LYS A 101 -3.07 -3.59 -12.77
CA LYS A 101 -2.41 -4.39 -13.82
C LYS A 101 -2.89 -5.84 -13.89
N HIS A 102 -3.25 -6.41 -12.75
CA HIS A 102 -3.61 -7.82 -12.62
C HIS A 102 -4.87 -8.00 -11.79
N GLU A 103 -5.60 -9.08 -12.03
CA GLU A 103 -6.73 -9.46 -11.18
C GLU A 103 -6.27 -9.68 -9.74
N SER A 104 -6.77 -8.84 -8.82
CA SER A 104 -6.24 -8.78 -7.44
C SER A 104 -7.33 -8.63 -6.40
N ASN A 105 -7.05 -9.14 -5.20
CA ASN A 105 -7.80 -8.83 -3.99
C ASN A 105 -7.09 -7.69 -3.24
N ILE A 106 -7.80 -6.61 -2.90
CA ILE A 106 -7.19 -5.42 -2.30
C ILE A 106 -7.86 -5.05 -0.98
N TYR A 107 -7.09 -5.11 0.09
CA TYR A 107 -7.50 -4.71 1.44
C TYR A 107 -6.99 -3.31 1.76
N LEU A 108 -7.89 -2.45 2.21
CA LEU A 108 -7.55 -1.15 2.76
C LEU A 108 -7.94 -1.09 4.24
N SER A 109 -7.13 -0.45 5.06
CA SER A 109 -7.55 -0.11 6.41
C SER A 109 -7.04 1.25 6.85
N LEU A 110 -7.76 1.87 7.79
CA LEU A 110 -7.41 3.17 8.36
C LEU A 110 -7.83 3.22 9.83
N GLY A 111 -7.09 3.96 10.66
CA GLY A 111 -7.54 4.29 12.00
C GLY A 111 -8.56 5.44 11.96
N GLY A 112 -9.69 5.29 12.63
CA GLY A 112 -10.78 6.27 12.62
C GLY A 112 -10.44 7.65 13.23
N LYS A 113 -9.23 7.82 13.76
CA LYS A 113 -8.71 9.12 14.23
C LYS A 113 -7.56 9.66 13.38
N GLU A 114 -7.13 8.97 12.32
CA GLU A 114 -5.98 9.40 11.52
C GLU A 114 -6.25 10.70 10.76
N GLU A 115 -7.44 10.87 10.22
CA GLU A 115 -7.87 12.09 9.55
C GLU A 115 -8.05 13.31 10.50
N LYS A 116 -7.97 13.08 11.82
CA LYS A 116 -8.07 14.15 12.84
C LYS A 116 -6.72 14.77 13.22
N THR A 117 -5.67 14.50 12.43
CA THR A 117 -4.36 15.11 12.64
C THR A 117 -4.39 16.63 12.39
N LYS A 118 -3.48 17.38 13.05
CA LYS A 118 -3.31 18.82 12.84
C LYS A 118 -2.60 19.16 11.51
N ASN A 119 -1.87 18.21 10.93
CA ASN A 119 -1.22 18.42 9.63
C ASN A 119 -2.27 18.37 8.52
N PRO A 120 -2.51 19.47 7.77
CA PRO A 120 -3.59 19.54 6.79
C PRO A 120 -3.39 18.63 5.58
N VAL A 121 -2.15 18.29 5.24
CA VAL A 121 -1.85 17.34 4.16
C VAL A 121 -2.24 15.93 4.59
N MET A 122 -1.78 15.51 5.78
CA MET A 122 -2.06 14.18 6.32
C MET A 122 -3.54 13.98 6.68
N ALA A 123 -4.26 15.04 7.05
CA ALA A 123 -5.68 14.98 7.38
C ALA A 123 -6.55 14.48 6.19
N ARG A 124 -6.07 14.64 4.95
CA ARG A 124 -6.76 14.16 3.75
C ARG A 124 -6.82 12.64 3.64
N VAL A 125 -6.06 11.89 4.49
CA VAL A 125 -5.96 10.44 4.38
C VAL A 125 -7.33 9.74 4.42
N GLY A 126 -8.26 10.22 5.24
CA GLY A 126 -9.59 9.62 5.36
C GLY A 126 -10.38 9.69 4.05
N ASP A 127 -10.51 10.89 3.49
CA ASP A 127 -11.25 11.10 2.24
C ASP A 127 -10.59 10.41 1.05
N ARG A 128 -9.26 10.46 0.97
CA ARG A 128 -8.52 9.79 -0.10
C ARG A 128 -8.63 8.27 -0.02
N THR A 129 -8.61 7.70 1.17
CA THR A 129 -8.79 6.25 1.35
C THR A 129 -10.21 5.81 0.96
N ARG A 130 -11.25 6.58 1.30
CA ARG A 130 -12.63 6.32 0.85
C ARG A 130 -12.77 6.47 -0.66
N THR A 131 -12.11 7.45 -1.25
CA THR A 131 -12.10 7.64 -2.72
C THR A 131 -11.39 6.50 -3.42
N GLN A 132 -10.25 6.08 -2.90
CA GLN A 132 -9.50 4.92 -3.40
C GLN A 132 -10.34 3.66 -3.38
N GLU A 133 -11.05 3.39 -2.29
CA GLU A 133 -11.93 2.23 -2.18
C GLU A 133 -13.05 2.25 -3.23
N ARG A 134 -13.65 3.42 -3.50
CA ARG A 134 -14.65 3.56 -4.56
C ARG A 134 -14.07 3.31 -5.96
N ILE A 135 -12.83 3.75 -6.22
CA ILE A 135 -12.14 3.47 -7.48
C ILE A 135 -11.93 1.98 -7.63
N LEU A 136 -11.41 1.31 -6.60
CA LEU A 136 -11.14 -0.13 -6.61
C LEU A 136 -12.41 -0.96 -6.82
N ARG A 137 -13.53 -0.58 -6.22
CA ARG A 137 -14.83 -1.26 -6.42
C ARG A 137 -15.33 -1.22 -7.87
N ASN A 138 -14.92 -0.22 -8.63
CA ASN A 138 -15.32 -0.04 -10.02
C ASN A 138 -14.23 -0.51 -11.02
N ASP A 139 -13.07 -0.95 -10.54
CA ASP A 139 -12.02 -1.48 -11.41
C ASP A 139 -12.32 -2.95 -11.75
N PRO A 140 -12.45 -3.31 -13.04
CA PRO A 140 -12.82 -4.67 -13.45
C PRO A 140 -11.78 -5.74 -13.10
N LYS A 141 -10.56 -5.34 -12.74
CA LYS A 141 -9.48 -6.24 -12.31
C LYS A 141 -9.44 -6.45 -10.79
N VAL A 142 -10.25 -5.72 -10.04
CA VAL A 142 -10.35 -5.91 -8.59
C VAL A 142 -11.44 -6.94 -8.30
N LYS A 143 -11.03 -8.16 -7.94
CA LYS A 143 -11.96 -9.26 -7.60
C LYS A 143 -12.77 -8.95 -6.34
N GLN A 144 -12.05 -8.56 -5.30
CA GLN A 144 -12.64 -8.16 -4.02
C GLN A 144 -11.86 -6.99 -3.43
N THR A 145 -12.57 -6.05 -2.84
CA THR A 145 -11.96 -4.98 -2.06
C THR A 145 -12.77 -4.68 -0.80
N THR A 146 -12.07 -4.28 0.24
CA THR A 146 -12.69 -3.82 1.49
C THR A 146 -11.93 -2.64 2.06
N LEU A 147 -12.64 -1.80 2.81
CA LEU A 147 -12.06 -0.75 3.64
C LEU A 147 -12.51 -0.96 5.09
N GLU A 148 -11.55 -1.27 5.97
CA GLU A 148 -11.81 -1.45 7.39
C GLU A 148 -11.35 -0.23 8.20
N PHE A 149 -12.28 0.40 8.95
CA PHE A 149 -11.93 1.40 9.94
C PHE A 149 -11.65 0.76 11.29
N ASN A 150 -10.43 0.97 11.80
CA ASN A 150 -10.01 0.49 13.12
C ASN A 150 -10.12 1.60 14.17
N SER A 151 -10.21 1.25 15.45
CA SER A 151 -10.15 2.22 16.54
C SER A 151 -8.78 2.90 16.61
N GLY A 152 -8.75 4.17 17.08
CA GLY A 152 -7.51 4.89 17.33
C GLY A 152 -6.90 5.60 16.13
N GLY A 153 -5.70 6.15 16.35
CA GLY A 153 -4.90 6.85 15.35
C GLY A 153 -3.90 5.93 14.64
N HIS A 154 -2.96 6.56 13.93
CA HIS A 154 -2.01 5.89 13.04
C HIS A 154 -1.20 4.77 13.71
N PHE A 155 -0.75 4.96 14.93
CA PHE A 155 0.10 3.99 15.64
C PHE A 155 -0.67 3.03 16.55
N ALA A 156 -2.00 3.16 16.62
CA ALA A 156 -2.81 2.31 17.48
C ALA A 156 -2.98 0.92 16.87
N ASP A 157 -2.60 -0.11 17.62
CA ASP A 157 -2.81 -1.52 17.26
C ASP A 157 -2.31 -1.93 15.85
N ALA A 158 -1.20 -1.34 15.38
CA ALA A 158 -0.65 -1.60 14.04
C ALA A 158 -0.48 -3.10 13.74
N GLN A 159 0.02 -3.88 14.70
CA GLN A 159 0.17 -5.33 14.55
C GLN A 159 -1.18 -6.04 14.35
N LYS A 160 -2.21 -5.65 15.11
CA LYS A 160 -3.56 -6.24 14.95
C LYS A 160 -4.14 -5.94 13.57
N ARG A 161 -3.90 -4.72 13.04
CA ARG A 161 -4.34 -4.34 11.68
C ARG A 161 -3.66 -5.18 10.61
N LEU A 162 -2.35 -5.42 10.74
CA LEU A 162 -1.62 -6.32 9.85
C LEU A 162 -2.15 -7.75 9.93
N VAL A 163 -2.41 -8.27 11.12
CA VAL A 163 -3.00 -9.62 11.28
C VAL A 163 -4.38 -9.72 10.62
N LYS A 164 -5.22 -8.69 10.76
CA LYS A 164 -6.54 -8.66 10.10
C LYS A 164 -6.40 -8.68 8.57
N SER A 165 -5.48 -7.90 8.03
CA SER A 165 -5.25 -7.89 6.59
C SER A 165 -4.79 -9.24 6.06
N VAL A 166 -3.86 -9.92 6.77
CA VAL A 166 -3.42 -11.27 6.41
C VAL A 166 -4.61 -12.25 6.40
N LYS A 167 -5.45 -12.23 7.45
CA LYS A 167 -6.62 -13.11 7.53
C LYS A 167 -7.57 -12.86 6.36
N TRP A 168 -7.92 -11.61 6.09
CA TRP A 168 -8.82 -11.27 5.00
C TRP A 168 -8.28 -11.71 3.64
N LEU A 169 -6.98 -11.48 3.37
CA LEU A 169 -6.36 -11.90 2.11
C LEU A 169 -6.39 -13.44 1.93
N LEU A 170 -6.19 -14.19 3.03
CA LEU A 170 -6.26 -15.67 3.00
C LEU A 170 -7.69 -16.21 2.86
N GLU A 171 -8.70 -15.44 3.25
CA GLU A 171 -10.11 -15.81 3.09
C GLU A 171 -10.65 -15.52 1.67
N CYS A 172 -9.97 -14.64 0.92
CA CYS A 172 -10.33 -14.29 -0.47
C CYS A 172 -9.72 -15.24 -1.52
N THR A 173 -8.89 -16.18 -1.09
CA THR A 173 -8.30 -17.21 -1.93
C THR A 173 -9.06 -18.51 -1.77
#